data_373d90dfa1ea3e636b888539261103b2
#
_entry.id   373d90dfa1ea3e636b888539261103b2
#
_cell.length_a   1.000
_cell.length_b   1.000
_cell.length_c   1.000
_cell.angle_alpha   90.00
_cell.angle_beta   90.00
_cell.angle_gamma   90.00
#
_symmetry.space_group_name_H-M   'P 1'
#
loop_
_entity.id
_entity.type
_entity.pdbx_description
1 polymer ?
#
loop_
_entity_poly.entity_id
_entity_poly.type
_entity_poly.pdbx_seq_one_letter_code
_entity_poly.pdbx_strand_id
1 'polypeptide(L)'
;MIRLYIFLVICIICLSCENNNILDFTPRKTQVAIQPFGQFPNDVLKEVQAGIDSIYDIESTVLQPIDLPKQAYYRPRNRYRADSLIRHLKRIKSKEYDKILGVTTSDISTTKGGYKDFGIMGLGFRPGKSCVGSIYRVQRGTINRKHLISRFRKVTIHELGHNFGLKHCTFDSKCLMQSAKGKATTIDKADEILCENCRQQIKHVLR
;
A
#
# COMPACT_ATOMS: atom_id res chain seq x y z
N MET A 1 -83.02 28.14 -29.79
CA MET A 1 -81.62 28.63 -29.99
C MET A 1 -80.79 28.13 -28.84
N ILE A 2 -80.11 27.02 -29.08
CA ILE A 2 -79.29 26.33 -28.06
C ILE A 2 -77.82 26.65 -28.36
N ARG A 3 -77.15 27.37 -27.46
CA ARG A 3 -75.74 27.67 -27.57
C ARG A 3 -74.94 26.49 -27.01
N LEU A 4 -74.19 25.86 -27.90
CA LEU A 4 -73.27 24.77 -27.58
C LEU A 4 -71.95 25.35 -27.08
N TYR A 5 -71.60 25.18 -25.80
CA TYR A 5 -70.30 25.52 -25.25
C TYR A 5 -69.34 24.34 -25.42
N ILE A 6 -68.36 24.52 -26.28
CA ILE A 6 -67.26 23.57 -26.43
C ILE A 6 -66.21 23.88 -25.35
N PHE A 7 -66.11 23.02 -24.33
CA PHE A 7 -64.99 23.06 -23.38
C PHE A 7 -63.72 22.44 -24.00
N LEU A 8 -62.76 23.30 -24.29
CA LEU A 8 -61.43 22.86 -24.74
C LEU A 8 -60.63 22.47 -23.48
N VAL A 9 -60.49 21.15 -23.23
CA VAL A 9 -59.61 20.62 -22.18
C VAL A 9 -58.20 20.60 -22.73
N ILE A 10 -57.38 21.55 -22.32
CA ILE A 10 -55.94 21.55 -22.59
C ILE A 10 -55.28 20.55 -21.61
N CYS A 11 -54.94 19.36 -22.12
CA CYS A 11 -54.16 18.39 -21.37
C CYS A 11 -52.65 18.82 -21.37
N ILE A 12 -52.24 19.50 -20.28
CA ILE A 12 -50.81 19.79 -20.08
C ILE A 12 -50.15 18.49 -19.65
N ILE A 13 -49.49 17.84 -20.58
CA ILE A 13 -48.60 16.70 -20.29
C ILE A 13 -47.31 17.31 -19.72
N CYS A 14 -47.20 17.34 -18.39
CA CYS A 14 -45.93 17.56 -17.71
C CYS A 14 -44.99 16.40 -18.04
N LEU A 15 -44.09 16.59 -18.99
CA LEU A 15 -42.91 15.76 -19.16
C LEU A 15 -41.99 16.05 -17.96
N SER A 16 -42.16 15.26 -16.90
CA SER A 16 -41.17 15.14 -15.83
C SER A 16 -39.98 14.41 -16.44
N CYS A 17 -38.94 15.17 -16.84
CA CYS A 17 -37.61 14.61 -17.00
C CYS A 17 -37.14 14.16 -15.62
N GLU A 18 -37.40 12.91 -15.26
CA GLU A 18 -36.67 12.24 -14.18
C GLU A 18 -35.21 12.11 -14.64
N ASN A 19 -34.37 13.04 -14.21
CA ASN A 19 -32.94 12.83 -14.20
C ASN A 19 -32.66 11.70 -13.21
N ASN A 20 -32.74 10.47 -13.69
CA ASN A 20 -32.18 9.32 -13.01
C ASN A 20 -30.64 9.46 -13.04
N ASN A 21 -30.11 10.34 -12.18
CA ASN A 21 -28.73 10.24 -11.74
C ASN A 21 -28.64 8.94 -10.91
N ILE A 22 -28.54 7.82 -11.62
CA ILE A 22 -28.05 6.57 -11.02
C ILE A 22 -26.63 6.94 -10.56
N LEU A 23 -26.49 7.25 -9.27
CA LEU A 23 -25.19 7.33 -8.63
C LEU A 23 -24.56 5.95 -8.83
N ASP A 24 -23.64 5.86 -9.78
CA ASP A 24 -22.86 4.65 -10.01
C ASP A 24 -22.02 4.40 -8.75
N PHE A 25 -22.58 3.61 -7.84
CA PHE A 25 -21.94 3.15 -6.61
C PHE A 25 -20.93 2.03 -6.93
N THR A 26 -20.09 2.22 -7.94
CA THR A 26 -18.92 1.35 -8.05
C THR A 26 -18.03 1.63 -6.84
N PRO A 27 -17.76 0.64 -6.00
CA PRO A 27 -16.92 0.85 -4.83
C PRO A 27 -15.55 1.38 -5.29
N ARG A 28 -15.13 2.54 -4.81
CA ARG A 28 -13.81 3.10 -5.10
C ARG A 28 -12.73 2.09 -4.73
N LYS A 29 -11.85 1.75 -5.66
CA LYS A 29 -10.69 0.91 -5.36
C LYS A 29 -9.85 1.53 -4.23
N THR A 30 -9.29 0.66 -3.39
CA THR A 30 -8.34 1.07 -2.34
C THR A 30 -7.18 1.85 -2.94
N GLN A 31 -6.90 3.02 -2.40
CA GLN A 31 -5.85 3.94 -2.87
C GLN A 31 -4.63 3.88 -1.96
N VAL A 32 -3.46 3.66 -2.54
CA VAL A 32 -2.18 3.59 -1.80
C VAL A 32 -1.20 4.63 -2.33
N ALA A 33 -0.69 5.50 -1.45
CA ALA A 33 0.42 6.37 -1.79
C ALA A 33 1.75 5.64 -1.62
N ILE A 34 2.66 5.79 -2.56
CA ILE A 34 4.07 5.37 -2.44
C ILE A 34 4.91 6.63 -2.28
N GLN A 35 5.48 6.83 -1.10
CA GLN A 35 6.27 8.00 -0.73
C GLN A 35 7.77 7.70 -0.74
N PRO A 36 8.51 8.13 -1.75
CA PRO A 36 9.97 8.07 -1.73
C PRO A 36 10.54 9.05 -0.70
N PHE A 37 11.52 8.58 0.08
CA PHE A 37 12.36 9.42 0.93
C PHE A 37 13.71 9.65 0.25
N GLY A 38 13.99 10.90 -0.12
CA GLY A 38 15.16 11.29 -0.88
C GLY A 38 15.13 10.75 -2.32
N GLN A 39 16.30 10.71 -2.95
CA GLN A 39 16.43 10.10 -4.28
C GLN A 39 16.25 8.58 -4.19
N PHE A 40 15.30 8.06 -4.95
CA PHE A 40 15.01 6.64 -5.03
C PHE A 40 14.96 6.18 -6.49
N PRO A 41 15.51 5.00 -6.82
CA PRO A 41 15.58 4.55 -8.23
C PRO A 41 14.19 4.37 -8.87
N ASN A 42 13.94 5.07 -9.99
CA ASN A 42 12.65 5.07 -10.67
C ASN A 42 12.23 3.70 -11.21
N ASP A 43 13.18 2.89 -11.68
CA ASP A 43 12.90 1.53 -12.15
C ASP A 43 12.37 0.65 -11.02
N VAL A 44 12.92 0.80 -9.81
CA VAL A 44 12.43 0.07 -8.62
C VAL A 44 11.04 0.56 -8.20
N LEU A 45 10.79 1.90 -8.26
CA LEU A 45 9.48 2.47 -7.93
C LEU A 45 8.39 1.92 -8.84
N LYS A 46 8.63 1.91 -10.16
CA LYS A 46 7.68 1.38 -11.15
C LYS A 46 7.34 -0.08 -10.88
N GLU A 47 8.35 -0.89 -10.57
CA GLU A 47 8.16 -2.32 -10.28
C GLU A 47 7.44 -2.56 -8.95
N VAL A 48 7.72 -1.77 -7.91
CA VAL A 48 6.99 -1.81 -6.64
C VAL A 48 5.53 -1.44 -6.86
N GLN A 49 5.25 -0.36 -7.59
CA GLN A 49 3.90 0.08 -7.93
C GLN A 49 3.13 -1.02 -8.65
N ALA A 50 3.68 -1.54 -9.76
CA ALA A 50 3.04 -2.59 -10.53
C ALA A 50 2.77 -3.86 -9.71
N GLY A 51 3.72 -4.25 -8.83
CA GLY A 51 3.56 -5.39 -7.94
C GLY A 51 2.45 -5.20 -6.91
N ILE A 52 2.36 -4.04 -6.30
CA ILE A 52 1.31 -3.69 -5.32
C ILE A 52 -0.06 -3.73 -5.99
N ASP A 53 -0.20 -3.06 -7.14
CA ASP A 53 -1.47 -2.96 -7.86
C ASP A 53 -1.96 -4.34 -8.32
N SER A 54 -1.04 -5.18 -8.82
CA SER A 54 -1.36 -6.53 -9.29
C SER A 54 -1.74 -7.50 -8.15
N ILE A 55 -1.00 -7.50 -7.03
CA ILE A 55 -1.20 -8.47 -5.95
C ILE A 55 -2.46 -8.18 -5.14
N TYR A 56 -2.79 -6.91 -4.96
CA TYR A 56 -3.92 -6.48 -4.14
C TYR A 56 -5.13 -6.02 -4.95
N ASP A 57 -5.04 -5.95 -6.28
CA ASP A 57 -6.08 -5.37 -7.16
C ASP A 57 -6.52 -3.97 -6.67
N ILE A 58 -5.56 -3.10 -6.47
CA ILE A 58 -5.75 -1.73 -5.96
C ILE A 58 -5.12 -0.72 -6.92
N GLU A 59 -5.21 0.56 -6.57
CA GLU A 59 -4.54 1.64 -7.28
C GLU A 59 -3.49 2.29 -6.39
N SER A 60 -2.28 2.44 -6.91
CA SER A 60 -1.22 3.14 -6.18
C SER A 60 -0.65 4.32 -6.97
N THR A 61 -0.22 5.35 -6.24
CA THR A 61 0.35 6.58 -6.80
C THR A 61 1.71 6.84 -6.18
N VAL A 62 2.73 7.01 -7.03
CA VAL A 62 4.06 7.45 -6.59
C VAL A 62 4.02 8.96 -6.39
N LEU A 63 4.31 9.41 -5.16
CA LEU A 63 4.34 10.82 -4.78
C LEU A 63 5.71 11.45 -5.08
N GLN A 64 5.78 12.78 -5.10
CA GLN A 64 7.05 13.51 -5.15
C GLN A 64 7.93 13.14 -3.96
N PRO A 65 9.25 12.97 -4.16
CA PRO A 65 10.17 12.66 -3.07
C PRO A 65 10.17 13.73 -1.98
N ILE A 66 10.32 13.32 -0.73
CA ILE A 66 10.50 14.21 0.42
C ILE A 66 11.75 13.80 1.21
N ASP A 67 12.28 14.70 2.02
CA ASP A 67 13.41 14.40 2.89
C ASP A 67 13.03 13.43 4.01
N LEU A 68 14.00 12.62 4.43
CA LEU A 68 13.88 11.80 5.63
C LEU A 68 13.73 12.69 6.87
N PRO A 69 12.73 12.47 7.73
CA PRO A 69 12.50 13.30 8.90
C PRO A 69 13.66 13.19 9.91
N LYS A 70 14.30 14.33 10.24
CA LYS A 70 15.46 14.41 11.15
C LYS A 70 15.22 13.71 12.49
N GLN A 71 14.01 13.79 13.03
CA GLN A 71 13.62 13.17 14.30
C GLN A 71 13.55 11.62 14.25
N ALA A 72 13.59 11.03 13.07
CA ALA A 72 13.70 9.58 12.91
C ALA A 72 15.15 9.09 12.85
N TYR A 73 16.11 10.02 12.73
CA TYR A 73 17.53 9.66 12.60
C TYR A 73 18.12 9.16 13.92
N TYR A 74 18.74 7.98 13.87
CA TYR A 74 19.44 7.35 15.00
C TYR A 74 20.96 7.44 14.78
N ARG A 75 21.56 8.51 15.31
CA ARG A 75 22.97 8.86 15.13
C ARG A 75 23.96 7.74 15.47
N PRO A 76 23.79 6.97 16.60
CA PRO A 76 24.79 5.97 16.99
C PRO A 76 25.08 4.89 15.95
N ARG A 77 24.15 4.66 15.02
CA ARG A 77 24.27 3.63 13.98
C ARG A 77 24.07 4.17 12.57
N ASN A 78 24.01 5.49 12.39
CA ASN A 78 23.80 6.13 11.09
C ASN A 78 22.63 5.52 10.30
N ARG A 79 21.45 5.46 10.93
CA ARG A 79 20.23 4.87 10.33
C ARG A 79 18.97 5.55 10.83
N TYR A 80 17.83 5.18 10.28
CA TYR A 80 16.56 5.77 10.65
C TYR A 80 15.69 4.77 11.42
N ARG A 81 14.91 5.27 12.39
CA ARG A 81 13.95 4.46 13.14
C ARG A 81 12.68 4.25 12.31
N ALA A 82 12.44 3.00 11.90
CA ALA A 82 11.30 2.64 11.04
C ALA A 82 9.94 2.99 11.67
N ASP A 83 9.80 2.76 12.96
CA ASP A 83 8.61 3.13 13.72
C ASP A 83 8.35 4.65 13.74
N SER A 84 9.41 5.48 13.75
CA SER A 84 9.29 6.94 13.62
C SER A 84 8.93 7.36 12.19
N LEU A 85 9.48 6.68 11.16
CA LEU A 85 9.10 6.90 9.77
C LEU A 85 7.64 6.56 9.53
N ILE A 86 7.15 5.44 10.06
CA ILE A 86 5.74 5.03 9.95
C ILE A 86 4.82 6.08 10.59
N ARG A 87 5.15 6.57 11.79
CA ARG A 87 4.35 7.63 12.43
C ARG A 87 4.37 8.93 11.63
N HIS A 88 5.51 9.29 11.03
CA HIS A 88 5.61 10.46 10.16
C HIS A 88 4.73 10.29 8.91
N LEU A 89 4.85 9.18 8.20
CA LEU A 89 4.03 8.83 7.04
C LEU A 89 2.52 8.91 7.36
N LYS A 90 2.10 8.34 8.49
CA LYS A 90 0.69 8.40 8.92
C LYS A 90 0.19 9.83 9.08
N ARG A 91 1.03 10.78 9.55
CA ARG A 91 0.67 12.20 9.73
C ARG A 91 0.54 12.94 8.41
N ILE A 92 1.44 12.68 7.45
CA ILE A 92 1.47 13.39 6.16
C ILE A 92 0.55 12.77 5.11
N LYS A 93 0.02 11.57 5.36
CA LYS A 93 -0.87 10.87 4.42
C LYS A 93 -2.12 11.70 4.15
N SER A 94 -2.33 12.09 2.88
CA SER A 94 -3.56 12.73 2.44
C SER A 94 -4.79 11.83 2.67
N LYS A 95 -5.97 12.44 2.87
CA LYS A 95 -7.22 11.71 3.10
C LYS A 95 -7.69 10.90 1.89
N GLU A 96 -7.23 11.26 0.71
CA GLU A 96 -7.54 10.54 -0.54
C GLU A 96 -6.94 9.13 -0.60
N TYR A 97 -5.84 8.88 0.13
CA TYR A 97 -5.21 7.55 0.21
C TYR A 97 -5.67 6.79 1.44
N ASP A 98 -5.91 5.49 1.28
CA ASP A 98 -6.25 4.58 2.39
C ASP A 98 -5.00 4.18 3.18
N LYS A 99 -3.88 3.97 2.47
CA LYS A 99 -2.59 3.59 3.03
C LYS A 99 -1.46 4.43 2.42
N ILE A 100 -0.30 4.43 3.09
CA ILE A 100 0.92 5.03 2.56
C ILE A 100 2.12 4.12 2.84
N LEU A 101 2.87 3.79 1.79
CA LEU A 101 4.12 3.05 1.84
C LEU A 101 5.29 4.03 1.66
N GLY A 102 6.17 4.15 2.65
CA GLY A 102 7.44 4.83 2.48
C GLY A 102 8.50 3.91 1.90
N VAL A 103 9.32 4.43 0.99
CA VAL A 103 10.48 3.70 0.45
C VAL A 103 11.74 4.54 0.59
N THR A 104 12.86 3.89 0.98
CA THR A 104 14.14 4.61 1.20
C THR A 104 15.35 3.75 0.81
N THR A 105 16.44 4.43 0.49
CA THR A 105 17.77 3.80 0.30
C THR A 105 18.57 3.75 1.59
N SER A 106 18.15 4.47 2.64
CA SER A 106 18.84 4.52 3.93
C SER A 106 18.57 3.28 4.79
N ASP A 107 19.54 2.91 5.65
CA ASP A 107 19.35 1.83 6.61
C ASP A 107 18.26 2.15 7.62
N ILE A 108 17.41 1.18 7.95
CA ILE A 108 16.32 1.33 8.92
C ILE A 108 16.39 0.28 10.03
N SER A 109 15.86 0.66 11.20
CA SER A 109 15.87 -0.21 12.39
C SER A 109 14.58 -0.05 13.19
N THR A 110 14.33 -1.04 14.05
CA THR A 110 13.24 -1.00 15.04
C THR A 110 13.72 -1.60 16.36
N THR A 111 12.92 -1.47 17.41
CA THR A 111 13.13 -2.21 18.65
C THR A 111 12.51 -3.60 18.51
N LYS A 112 13.30 -4.64 18.76
CA LYS A 112 12.83 -6.03 18.67
C LYS A 112 13.44 -6.85 19.81
N GLY A 113 12.58 -7.43 20.67
CA GLY A 113 13.05 -8.08 21.89
C GLY A 113 13.85 -7.10 22.76
N GLY A 114 14.93 -7.52 23.37
CA GLY A 114 15.81 -6.65 24.16
C GLY A 114 16.70 -5.71 23.31
N TYR A 115 16.67 -5.80 21.98
CA TYR A 115 17.53 -5.00 21.09
C TYR A 115 16.81 -3.70 20.70
N LYS A 116 17.33 -2.55 21.18
CA LYS A 116 16.78 -1.22 20.86
C LYS A 116 16.93 -0.82 19.40
N ASP A 117 17.90 -1.39 18.69
CA ASP A 117 18.28 -0.97 17.32
C ASP A 117 18.52 -2.19 16.43
N PHE A 118 17.48 -2.99 16.23
CA PHE A 118 17.51 -4.14 15.34
C PHE A 118 17.27 -3.69 13.89
N GLY A 119 18.26 -3.91 13.01
CA GLY A 119 18.17 -3.55 11.60
C GLY A 119 17.21 -4.44 10.83
N ILE A 120 16.36 -3.83 10.01
CA ILE A 120 15.28 -4.49 9.27
C ILE A 120 15.25 -4.07 7.80
N MET A 121 14.50 -4.80 6.97
CA MET A 121 14.28 -4.49 5.56
C MET A 121 12.98 -3.74 5.35
N GLY A 122 12.00 -3.95 6.21
CA GLY A 122 10.72 -3.25 6.19
C GLY A 122 10.03 -3.35 7.55
N LEU A 123 8.98 -2.56 7.73
CA LEU A 123 8.10 -2.57 8.89
C LEU A 123 6.69 -2.10 8.50
N GLY A 124 5.69 -2.90 8.83
CA GLY A 124 4.28 -2.53 8.72
C GLY A 124 3.55 -2.81 10.04
N PHE A 125 2.77 -1.85 10.54
CA PHE A 125 1.87 -2.11 11.68
C PHE A 125 0.64 -2.87 11.22
N ARG A 126 0.10 -3.72 12.07
CA ARG A 126 -0.99 -4.62 11.74
C ARG A 126 -2.20 -4.49 12.68
N PRO A 127 -3.39 -4.08 12.20
CA PRO A 127 -3.55 -3.33 10.96
C PRO A 127 -2.91 -1.95 11.06
N GLY A 128 -2.62 -1.33 9.92
CA GLY A 128 -1.96 -0.04 9.89
C GLY A 128 -2.45 0.88 8.77
N LYS A 129 -2.06 2.13 8.86
CA LYS A 129 -2.28 3.14 7.81
C LYS A 129 -1.01 3.43 7.02
N SER A 130 0.15 2.99 7.52
CA SER A 130 1.46 3.28 6.94
C SER A 130 2.45 2.16 7.22
N CYS A 131 3.37 1.94 6.28
CA CYS A 131 4.49 1.02 6.37
C CYS A 131 5.72 1.62 5.69
N VAL A 132 6.88 1.01 5.85
CA VAL A 132 8.14 1.46 5.22
C VAL A 132 8.98 0.29 4.78
N GLY A 133 9.62 0.39 3.61
CA GLY A 133 10.63 -0.52 3.10
C GLY A 133 11.94 0.16 2.79
N SER A 134 13.05 -0.53 3.01
CA SER A 134 14.39 -0.03 2.69
C SER A 134 15.16 -1.01 1.79
N ILE A 135 15.73 -0.47 0.72
CA ILE A 135 16.64 -1.20 -0.17
C ILE A 135 17.96 -1.56 0.53
N TYR A 136 18.39 -0.81 1.53
CA TYR A 136 19.72 -0.88 2.11
C TYR A 136 20.16 -2.32 2.49
N ARG A 137 19.29 -3.04 3.20
CA ARG A 137 19.59 -4.45 3.61
C ARG A 137 19.16 -5.45 2.57
N VAL A 138 18.15 -5.12 1.77
CA VAL A 138 17.61 -5.95 0.70
C VAL A 138 18.65 -6.22 -0.37
N GLN A 139 19.49 -5.24 -0.71
CA GLN A 139 20.53 -5.38 -1.74
C GLN A 139 21.68 -6.33 -1.36
N ARG A 140 21.83 -6.68 -0.08
CA ARG A 140 22.93 -7.55 0.36
C ARG A 140 22.78 -8.95 -0.22
N GLY A 141 23.82 -9.42 -0.89
CA GLY A 141 23.85 -10.74 -1.52
C GLY A 141 22.88 -10.89 -2.71
N THR A 142 22.42 -9.79 -3.32
CA THR A 142 21.76 -9.84 -4.61
C THR A 142 22.79 -10.04 -5.72
N ILE A 143 22.45 -10.88 -6.71
CA ILE A 143 23.35 -11.22 -7.81
C ILE A 143 23.27 -10.26 -8.99
N ASN A 144 22.14 -9.55 -9.13
CA ASN A 144 21.92 -8.56 -10.18
C ASN A 144 20.76 -7.62 -9.82
N ARG A 145 20.50 -6.65 -10.70
CA ARG A 145 19.42 -5.65 -10.54
C ARG A 145 18.02 -6.28 -10.47
N LYS A 146 17.74 -7.26 -11.32
CA LYS A 146 16.44 -7.97 -11.34
C LYS A 146 16.17 -8.68 -10.01
N HIS A 147 17.17 -9.32 -9.43
CA HIS A 147 17.06 -9.97 -8.11
C HIS A 147 16.81 -8.96 -7.00
N LEU A 148 17.50 -7.82 -7.01
CA LEU A 148 17.23 -6.72 -6.07
C LEU A 148 15.78 -6.24 -6.14
N ILE A 149 15.31 -5.94 -7.36
CA ILE A 149 13.94 -5.47 -7.61
C ILE A 149 12.91 -6.49 -7.09
N SER A 150 13.01 -7.75 -7.48
CA SER A 150 12.10 -8.81 -7.04
C SER A 150 12.07 -8.93 -5.51
N ARG A 151 13.24 -8.95 -4.87
CA ARG A 151 13.32 -9.02 -3.40
C ARG A 151 12.69 -7.80 -2.73
N PHE A 152 12.93 -6.59 -3.24
CA PHE A 152 12.38 -5.37 -2.66
C PHE A 152 10.86 -5.26 -2.87
N ARG A 153 10.35 -5.66 -4.03
CA ARG A 153 8.90 -5.81 -4.28
C ARG A 153 8.27 -6.69 -3.22
N LYS A 154 8.80 -7.91 -3.01
CA LYS A 154 8.29 -8.84 -1.98
C LYS A 154 8.27 -8.22 -0.59
N VAL A 155 9.33 -7.48 -0.21
CA VAL A 155 9.38 -6.79 1.09
C VAL A 155 8.27 -5.74 1.19
N THR A 156 8.13 -4.86 0.21
CA THR A 156 7.16 -3.76 0.27
C THR A 156 5.72 -4.26 0.23
N ILE A 157 5.42 -5.25 -0.60
CA ILE A 157 4.10 -5.88 -0.65
C ILE A 157 3.79 -6.60 0.67
N HIS A 158 4.74 -7.31 1.26
CA HIS A 158 4.60 -7.96 2.57
C HIS A 158 4.26 -6.95 3.68
N GLU A 159 4.97 -5.83 3.77
CA GLU A 159 4.71 -4.80 4.78
C GLU A 159 3.35 -4.13 4.59
N LEU A 160 2.93 -3.93 3.35
CA LEU A 160 1.60 -3.45 3.02
C LEU A 160 0.52 -4.49 3.39
N GLY A 161 0.80 -5.78 3.23
CA GLY A 161 -0.06 -6.87 3.70
C GLY A 161 -0.33 -6.81 5.21
N HIS A 162 0.69 -6.47 6.01
CA HIS A 162 0.49 -6.20 7.43
C HIS A 162 -0.44 -5.00 7.66
N ASN A 163 -0.34 -3.95 6.88
CA ASN A 163 -1.26 -2.81 6.98
C ASN A 163 -2.71 -3.18 6.63
N PHE A 164 -2.92 -4.14 5.75
CA PHE A 164 -4.25 -4.70 5.46
C PHE A 164 -4.74 -5.68 6.53
N GLY A 165 -3.91 -6.05 7.49
CA GLY A 165 -4.28 -6.91 8.63
C GLY A 165 -3.71 -8.33 8.57
N LEU A 166 -2.98 -8.70 7.51
CA LEU A 166 -2.40 -10.04 7.39
C LEU A 166 -1.34 -10.29 8.45
N LYS A 167 -1.38 -11.45 9.06
CA LYS A 167 -0.32 -12.04 9.88
C LYS A 167 0.73 -12.69 8.97
N HIS A 168 1.87 -13.09 9.54
CA HIS A 168 2.73 -14.04 8.86
C HIS A 168 1.95 -15.32 8.53
N CYS A 169 2.07 -15.78 7.30
CA CYS A 169 1.38 -16.97 6.82
C CYS A 169 1.99 -18.24 7.45
N THR A 170 1.12 -19.13 7.91
CA THR A 170 1.48 -20.46 8.42
C THR A 170 0.91 -21.60 7.56
N PHE A 171 0.14 -21.25 6.51
CA PHE A 171 -0.59 -22.21 5.68
C PHE A 171 0.20 -22.70 4.45
N ASP A 172 1.01 -21.78 3.88
CA ASP A 172 1.74 -22.05 2.64
C ASP A 172 3.15 -21.45 2.76
N SER A 173 4.16 -22.31 2.66
CA SER A 173 5.58 -21.97 2.78
C SER A 173 6.10 -21.08 1.64
N LYS A 174 5.36 -21.01 0.53
CA LYS A 174 5.66 -20.17 -0.62
C LYS A 174 4.93 -18.81 -0.61
N CYS A 175 3.93 -18.66 0.27
CA CYS A 175 3.16 -17.43 0.35
C CYS A 175 4.04 -16.21 0.64
N LEU A 176 3.75 -15.10 -0.04
CA LEU A 176 4.44 -13.81 0.17
C LEU A 176 4.47 -13.35 1.63
N MET A 177 3.45 -13.72 2.43
CA MET A 177 3.37 -13.36 3.86
C MET A 177 4.20 -14.26 4.78
N GLN A 178 5.13 -15.07 4.26
CA GLN A 178 6.06 -15.82 5.10
C GLN A 178 6.98 -14.89 5.90
N SER A 179 7.25 -15.27 7.15
CA SER A 179 8.21 -14.54 7.98
C SER A 179 9.63 -14.71 7.46
N ALA A 180 10.28 -13.63 7.09
CA ALA A 180 11.69 -13.66 6.65
C ALA A 180 12.68 -14.04 7.77
N LYS A 181 12.25 -13.98 9.05
CA LYS A 181 13.12 -14.22 10.24
C LYS A 181 14.44 -13.44 10.18
N GLY A 182 14.43 -12.26 9.54
CA GLY A 182 15.59 -11.40 9.36
C GLY A 182 16.57 -11.83 8.26
N LYS A 183 16.25 -12.86 7.45
CA LYS A 183 17.11 -13.40 6.40
C LYS A 183 16.55 -13.06 5.01
N ALA A 184 17.33 -12.36 4.18
CA ALA A 184 16.95 -12.03 2.80
C ALA A 184 16.72 -13.30 1.94
N THR A 185 17.48 -14.37 2.18
CA THR A 185 17.32 -15.66 1.48
C THR A 185 15.96 -16.32 1.72
N THR A 186 15.27 -16.00 2.81
CA THR A 186 13.89 -16.50 3.04
C THR A 186 12.90 -15.78 2.11
N ILE A 187 13.13 -14.50 1.83
CA ILE A 187 12.33 -13.71 0.87
C ILE A 187 12.49 -14.28 -0.54
N ASP A 188 13.71 -14.71 -0.91
CA ASP A 188 13.98 -15.30 -2.23
C ASP A 188 13.16 -16.57 -2.46
N LYS A 189 12.92 -17.35 -1.40
CA LYS A 189 12.18 -18.61 -1.47
C LYS A 189 10.66 -18.45 -1.55
N ALA A 190 10.12 -17.33 -1.10
CA ALA A 190 8.70 -17.03 -1.21
C ALA A 190 8.35 -16.69 -2.66
N ASP A 191 7.18 -17.10 -3.11
CA ASP A 191 6.62 -16.65 -4.37
C ASP A 191 6.05 -15.22 -4.20
N GLU A 192 5.88 -14.50 -5.30
CA GLU A 192 5.32 -13.16 -5.26
C GLU A 192 3.80 -13.20 -5.39
N ILE A 193 3.18 -14.06 -4.57
CA ILE A 193 1.73 -14.25 -4.52
C ILE A 193 1.26 -14.43 -3.07
N LEU A 194 0.03 -14.01 -2.81
CA LEU A 194 -0.69 -14.39 -1.59
C LEU A 194 -1.33 -15.76 -1.81
N CYS A 195 -1.19 -16.69 -0.87
CA CYS A 195 -1.97 -17.92 -0.89
C CYS A 195 -3.47 -17.61 -0.71
N GLU A 196 -4.32 -18.56 -1.07
CA GLU A 196 -5.77 -18.38 -1.02
C GLU A 196 -6.26 -17.96 0.37
N ASN A 197 -5.73 -18.56 1.43
CA ASN A 197 -6.08 -18.19 2.80
C ASN A 197 -5.78 -16.73 3.12
N CYS A 198 -4.61 -16.21 2.70
CA CYS A 198 -4.27 -14.79 2.90
C CYS A 198 -5.16 -13.87 2.06
N ARG A 199 -5.48 -14.24 0.82
CA ARG A 199 -6.42 -13.47 -0.01
C ARG A 199 -7.80 -13.36 0.62
N GLN A 200 -8.35 -14.45 1.12
CA GLN A 200 -9.65 -14.46 1.78
C GLN A 200 -9.69 -13.56 3.03
N GLN A 201 -8.60 -13.53 3.82
CA GLN A 201 -8.54 -12.69 5.03
C GLN A 201 -8.64 -11.19 4.74
N ILE A 202 -8.16 -10.70 3.59
CA ILE A 202 -8.17 -9.27 3.25
C ILE A 202 -9.28 -8.87 2.28
N LYS A 203 -10.04 -9.82 1.74
CA LYS A 203 -11.12 -9.55 0.76
C LYS A 203 -12.10 -8.48 1.23
N HIS A 204 -12.37 -8.39 2.54
CA HIS A 204 -13.26 -7.40 3.13
C HIS A 204 -12.61 -6.04 3.39
N VAL A 205 -11.28 -5.96 3.31
CA VAL A 205 -10.50 -4.74 3.56
C VAL A 205 -10.20 -4.01 2.27
N LEU A 206 -10.05 -4.76 1.19
CA LEU A 206 -9.84 -4.24 -0.16
C LEU A 206 -11.19 -3.94 -0.81
N ARG A 207 -11.29 -2.77 -1.41
CA ARG A 207 -12.49 -2.28 -2.10
C ARG A 207 -12.16 -1.92 -3.53
#